data_e2a88950761ec670c23723cdadf4c1c9
#
_entry.id   e2a88950761ec670c23723cdadf4c1c9
#
_cell.length_a   1.000
_cell.length_b   1.000
_cell.length_c   1.000
_cell.angle_alpha   90.00
_cell.angle_beta   90.00
_cell.angle_gamma   90.00
#
_symmetry.space_group_name_H-M   'P 1'
#
loop_
_entity.id
_entity.type
_entity.pdbx_description
1 polymer ?
#
loop_
_entity_poly.entity_id
_entity_poly.type
_entity_poly.pdbx_seq_one_letter_code
_entity_poly.pdbx_strand_id
1 'polypeptide(L)'
;TNTIQLPNPDVSTSGFPDRFIYSPQKVNVGSFGRNWYGDVFDFNTSKDLSFDISNHVADSTIQIRFGMMARSGVQYPFVIAANGQSLLPNITPQSIILTSDYPLYGSELITRRELKLSGDNSTLNISINYQKAGNQQSVGYLNFIEVCTYRNLNFGSSNFGFRSVGNLGKNISFQLNGSASS
;
A
#
# COMPACT_ATOMS: atom_id res chain seq x y z
N THR A 1 -20.10 24.58 -38.52
CA THR A 1 -19.25 23.95 -37.51
C THR A 1 -19.87 24.28 -36.15
N ASN A 2 -20.49 23.29 -35.50
CA ASN A 2 -21.05 23.48 -34.16
C ASN A 2 -19.89 23.43 -33.17
N THR A 3 -19.50 24.56 -32.63
CA THR A 3 -18.52 24.65 -31.53
C THR A 3 -19.26 24.34 -30.23
N ILE A 4 -18.97 23.20 -29.63
CA ILE A 4 -19.45 22.91 -28.26
C ILE A 4 -18.67 23.81 -27.32
N GLN A 5 -19.30 24.79 -26.70
CA GLN A 5 -18.71 25.54 -25.60
C GLN A 5 -18.86 24.70 -24.34
N LEU A 6 -17.73 24.26 -23.79
CA LEU A 6 -17.69 23.62 -22.48
C LEU A 6 -17.87 24.70 -21.40
N PRO A 7 -18.61 24.41 -20.32
CA PRO A 7 -18.72 25.34 -19.19
C PRO A 7 -17.34 25.60 -18.57
N ASN A 8 -17.16 26.77 -17.99
CA ASN A 8 -15.94 27.08 -17.26
C ASN A 8 -15.72 26.05 -16.13
N PRO A 9 -14.51 25.55 -15.96
CA PRO A 9 -14.23 24.59 -14.91
C PRO A 9 -14.34 25.23 -13.52
N ASP A 10 -14.99 24.54 -12.58
CA ASP A 10 -15.03 24.92 -11.18
C ASP A 10 -13.68 24.70 -10.49
N VAL A 11 -12.93 23.71 -10.97
CA VAL A 11 -11.65 23.29 -10.43
C VAL A 11 -10.70 22.91 -11.56
N SER A 12 -9.44 23.32 -11.45
CA SER A 12 -8.35 22.89 -12.32
C SER A 12 -7.34 22.06 -11.50
N THR A 13 -6.89 20.93 -12.03
CA THR A 13 -5.90 20.07 -11.37
C THR A 13 -4.87 19.54 -12.35
N SER A 14 -3.60 19.50 -11.93
CA SER A 14 -2.50 18.90 -12.66
C SER A 14 -2.06 17.54 -12.08
N GLY A 15 -2.80 17.05 -11.09
CA GLY A 15 -2.48 15.79 -10.44
C GLY A 15 -3.74 15.07 -9.93
N PHE A 16 -3.55 13.85 -9.47
CA PHE A 16 -4.63 12.98 -9.01
C PHE A 16 -4.14 12.01 -7.90
N PRO A 17 -5.04 11.58 -7.00
CA PRO A 17 -4.73 10.50 -6.06
C PRO A 17 -4.71 9.17 -6.80
N ASP A 18 -3.66 8.39 -6.62
CA ASP A 18 -3.52 7.05 -7.17
C ASP A 18 -3.33 6.01 -6.08
N ARG A 19 -3.67 4.75 -6.39
CA ARG A 19 -3.73 3.66 -5.44
C ARG A 19 -3.17 2.38 -6.05
N PHE A 20 -2.21 1.78 -5.35
CA PHE A 20 -1.62 0.50 -5.69
C PHE A 20 -1.93 -0.52 -4.60
N ILE A 21 -2.21 -1.76 -4.99
CA ILE A 21 -2.53 -2.83 -4.06
C ILE A 21 -1.68 -4.05 -4.38
N TYR A 22 -1.02 -4.58 -3.36
CA TYR A 22 -0.44 -5.91 -3.36
C TYR A 22 -1.25 -6.80 -2.43
N SER A 23 -1.92 -7.83 -2.98
CA SER A 23 -2.75 -8.77 -2.23
C SER A 23 -2.78 -10.14 -2.95
N PRO A 24 -1.72 -10.94 -2.86
CA PRO A 24 -1.55 -12.14 -3.67
C PRO A 24 -2.25 -13.39 -3.09
N GLN A 25 -3.28 -13.35 -2.41
CA GLN A 25 -4.23 -14.37 -1.92
C GLN A 25 -3.81 -15.85 -2.19
N LYS A 26 -2.71 -16.31 -1.59
CA LYS A 26 -2.13 -17.64 -1.85
C LYS A 26 -2.51 -18.70 -0.80
N VAL A 27 -2.68 -18.29 0.45
CA VAL A 27 -2.84 -19.17 1.59
C VAL A 27 -4.13 -18.86 2.35
N ASN A 28 -5.05 -19.83 2.41
CA ASN A 28 -6.18 -19.77 3.31
C ASN A 28 -5.79 -20.47 4.62
N VAL A 29 -5.60 -19.67 5.64
CA VAL A 29 -5.14 -20.14 6.93
C VAL A 29 -6.32 -20.75 7.71
N GLY A 30 -6.19 -22.02 8.08
CA GLY A 30 -7.23 -22.76 8.82
C GLY A 30 -8.35 -23.32 7.93
N SER A 31 -8.28 -23.15 6.60
CA SER A 31 -9.26 -23.67 5.62
C SER A 31 -10.74 -23.26 5.83
N PHE A 32 -11.02 -22.24 6.67
CA PHE A 32 -12.38 -21.78 6.99
C PHE A 32 -12.52 -20.25 7.11
N GLY A 33 -11.50 -19.50 6.74
CA GLY A 33 -11.52 -18.03 6.82
C GLY A 33 -11.90 -17.39 5.49
N ARG A 34 -12.43 -16.17 5.55
CA ARG A 34 -12.62 -15.31 4.37
C ARG A 34 -11.32 -14.65 3.92
N ASN A 35 -10.34 -14.56 4.83
CA ASN A 35 -9.09 -13.89 4.57
C ASN A 35 -8.07 -14.87 3.98
N TRP A 36 -7.52 -14.48 2.84
CA TRP A 36 -6.42 -15.16 2.17
C TRP A 36 -5.17 -14.33 2.33
N TYR A 37 -4.07 -14.97 2.68
CA TYR A 37 -2.78 -14.32 2.88
C TYR A 37 -1.86 -14.59 1.70
N GLY A 38 -1.00 -13.64 1.39
CA GLY A 38 -0.11 -13.75 0.24
C GLY A 38 1.25 -14.30 0.56
N ASP A 39 1.90 -13.72 1.55
CA ASP A 39 3.26 -14.08 1.95
C ASP A 39 3.26 -14.58 3.40
N VAL A 40 4.07 -15.62 3.64
CA VAL A 40 4.24 -16.26 4.93
C VAL A 40 5.66 -16.00 5.43
N PHE A 41 5.76 -15.48 6.65
CA PHE A 41 7.02 -15.22 7.35
C PHE A 41 7.26 -16.33 8.37
N ASP A 42 7.85 -17.43 7.91
CA ASP A 42 8.23 -18.59 8.72
C ASP A 42 9.73 -18.85 8.62
N PHE A 43 10.18 -19.67 7.68
CA PHE A 43 11.61 -19.87 7.42
C PHE A 43 12.25 -18.59 6.86
N ASN A 44 11.59 -17.98 5.89
CA ASN A 44 11.96 -16.65 5.41
C ASN A 44 11.16 -15.61 6.18
N THR A 45 11.85 -14.80 6.97
CA THR A 45 11.26 -13.76 7.80
C THR A 45 11.26 -12.38 7.14
N SER A 46 11.73 -12.28 5.90
CA SER A 46 11.88 -11.02 5.18
C SER A 46 11.14 -11.03 3.84
N LYS A 47 10.67 -9.88 3.43
CA LYS A 47 10.04 -9.64 2.13
C LYS A 47 10.32 -8.24 1.65
N ASP A 48 10.76 -8.13 0.40
CA ASP A 48 10.89 -6.86 -0.31
C ASP A 48 9.85 -6.77 -1.43
N LEU A 49 9.29 -5.59 -1.59
CA LEU A 49 8.28 -5.26 -2.58
C LEU A 49 8.58 -3.90 -3.20
N SER A 50 8.30 -3.74 -4.49
CA SER A 50 8.46 -2.49 -5.21
C SER A 50 7.13 -2.08 -5.83
N PHE A 51 6.82 -0.79 -5.72
CA PHE A 51 5.67 -0.16 -6.37
C PHE A 51 6.17 0.94 -7.30
N ASP A 52 5.68 0.94 -8.55
CA ASP A 52 5.92 2.02 -9.47
C ASP A 52 5.03 3.22 -9.11
N ILE A 53 5.65 4.25 -8.55
CA ILE A 53 5.01 5.52 -8.19
C ILE A 53 5.46 6.65 -9.11
N SER A 54 5.82 6.35 -10.36
CA SER A 54 6.25 7.33 -11.33
C SER A 54 5.32 8.55 -11.36
N ASN A 55 5.90 9.74 -11.48
CA ASN A 55 5.21 11.03 -11.40
C ASN A 55 4.64 11.35 -10.00
N HIS A 56 5.10 10.70 -8.95
CA HIS A 56 4.78 11.09 -7.58
C HIS A 56 5.12 12.58 -7.35
N VAL A 57 4.21 13.30 -6.74
CA VAL A 57 4.44 14.71 -6.36
C VAL A 57 5.37 14.74 -5.15
N ALA A 58 6.58 15.30 -5.34
CA ALA A 58 7.56 15.41 -4.28
C ALA A 58 6.96 16.03 -3.01
N ASP A 59 7.39 15.53 -1.85
CA ASP A 59 6.95 15.95 -0.52
C ASP A 59 5.44 15.80 -0.25
N SER A 60 4.66 15.23 -1.19
CA SER A 60 3.29 14.83 -0.89
C SER A 60 3.28 13.59 0.02
N THR A 61 2.25 13.49 0.85
CA THR A 61 2.13 12.36 1.77
C THR A 61 1.79 11.08 1.02
N ILE A 62 2.61 10.06 1.19
CA ILE A 62 2.32 8.68 0.79
C ILE A 62 1.72 7.98 2.00
N GLN A 63 0.52 7.41 1.84
CA GLN A 63 -0.11 6.60 2.86
C GLN A 63 0.03 5.13 2.50
N ILE A 64 0.51 4.33 3.45
CA ILE A 64 0.67 2.89 3.26
C ILE A 64 -0.16 2.18 4.32
N ARG A 65 -1.09 1.35 3.88
CA ARG A 65 -1.92 0.54 4.74
C ARG A 65 -1.48 -0.91 4.65
N PHE A 66 -1.32 -1.55 5.81
CA PHE A 66 -0.88 -2.94 5.93
C PHE A 66 -1.96 -3.77 6.58
N GLY A 67 -2.27 -4.92 5.99
CA GLY A 67 -3.04 -5.99 6.63
C GLY A 67 -2.10 -7.14 6.95
N MET A 68 -1.88 -7.41 8.23
CA MET A 68 -0.97 -8.44 8.72
C MET A 68 -1.62 -9.32 9.76
N MET A 69 -1.12 -10.53 9.94
CA MET A 69 -1.51 -11.45 11.00
C MET A 69 -0.26 -12.10 11.58
N ALA A 70 -0.29 -12.41 12.87
CA ALA A 70 0.67 -13.30 13.49
C ALA A 70 -0.05 -14.44 14.23
N ARG A 71 0.46 -15.66 14.04
CA ARG A 71 0.18 -16.83 14.89
C ARG A 71 1.36 -17.01 15.83
N SER A 72 1.24 -16.54 17.05
CA SER A 72 2.34 -16.59 18.01
C SER A 72 1.83 -16.48 19.45
N GLY A 73 2.43 -17.24 20.36
CA GLY A 73 2.21 -17.13 21.80
C GLY A 73 2.92 -15.93 22.43
N VAL A 74 3.77 -15.25 21.68
CA VAL A 74 4.54 -14.06 22.10
C VAL A 74 4.36 -12.98 21.05
N GLN A 75 4.34 -11.72 21.46
CA GLN A 75 4.29 -10.60 20.52
C GLN A 75 5.64 -10.38 19.85
N TYR A 76 5.66 -10.48 18.52
CA TYR A 76 6.82 -10.14 17.70
C TYR A 76 6.47 -9.05 16.70
N PRO A 77 7.35 -8.06 16.51
CA PRO A 77 7.10 -6.98 15.58
C PRO A 77 7.43 -7.36 14.13
N PHE A 78 6.64 -6.83 13.21
CA PHE A 78 7.06 -6.58 11.85
C PHE A 78 7.76 -5.22 11.82
N VAL A 79 9.03 -5.22 11.49
CA VAL A 79 9.81 -4.01 11.23
C VAL A 79 9.71 -3.70 9.75
N ILE A 80 9.30 -2.49 9.44
CA ILE A 80 9.04 -2.08 8.06
C ILE A 80 9.86 -0.83 7.74
N ALA A 81 10.47 -0.82 6.58
CA ALA A 81 11.08 0.38 6.02
C ALA A 81 10.56 0.64 4.60
N ALA A 82 10.50 1.90 4.21
CA ALA A 82 10.16 2.36 2.88
C ALA A 82 11.27 3.26 2.35
N ASN A 83 11.87 2.91 1.20
CA ASN A 83 13.06 3.57 0.66
C ASN A 83 14.16 3.79 1.72
N GLY A 84 14.38 2.79 2.61
CA GLY A 84 15.35 2.85 3.69
C GLY A 84 14.90 3.64 4.93
N GLN A 85 13.78 4.34 4.89
CA GLN A 85 13.22 5.05 6.04
C GLN A 85 12.34 4.11 6.88
N SER A 86 12.63 3.97 8.17
CA SER A 86 11.84 3.14 9.08
C SER A 86 10.43 3.72 9.29
N LEU A 87 9.42 2.87 9.13
CA LEU A 87 8.01 3.22 9.36
C LEU A 87 7.60 2.88 10.80
N LEU A 88 7.71 3.85 11.68
CA LEU A 88 7.41 3.70 13.10
C LEU A 88 5.97 4.14 13.46
N PRO A 89 5.40 3.58 14.55
CA PRO A 89 5.88 2.44 15.33
C PRO A 89 5.81 1.12 14.55
N ASN A 90 6.61 0.12 14.94
CA ASN A 90 6.55 -1.22 14.35
C ASN A 90 5.13 -1.81 14.42
N ILE A 91 4.80 -2.70 13.50
CA ILE A 91 3.51 -3.38 13.48
C ILE A 91 3.60 -4.64 14.32
N THR A 92 2.95 -4.66 15.48
CA THR A 92 3.03 -5.77 16.44
C THR A 92 1.65 -6.34 16.72
N PRO A 93 1.25 -7.44 16.03
CA PRO A 93 0.00 -8.14 16.35
C PRO A 93 0.01 -8.69 17.78
N GLN A 94 -1.16 -8.85 18.37
CA GLN A 94 -1.29 -9.42 19.72
C GLN A 94 -0.89 -10.90 19.71
N SER A 95 -0.37 -11.39 20.85
CA SER A 95 -0.16 -12.82 21.05
C SER A 95 -1.50 -13.55 21.21
N ILE A 96 -1.51 -14.84 20.89
CA ILE A 96 -2.66 -15.72 21.06
C ILE A 96 -2.29 -16.92 21.96
N ILE A 97 -3.30 -17.58 22.52
CA ILE A 97 -3.09 -18.82 23.28
C ILE A 97 -3.06 -19.98 22.27
N LEU A 98 -1.88 -20.55 22.05
CA LEU A 98 -1.66 -21.60 21.04
C LEU A 98 -2.26 -22.96 21.43
N THR A 99 -2.53 -23.19 22.72
CA THR A 99 -2.99 -24.47 23.31
C THR A 99 -4.47 -24.44 23.70
N SER A 100 -5.24 -23.45 23.27
CA SER A 100 -6.68 -23.35 23.57
C SER A 100 -7.49 -24.37 22.78
N ASP A 101 -8.51 -24.96 23.35
CA ASP A 101 -9.48 -25.83 22.67
C ASP A 101 -10.30 -25.12 21.61
N TYR A 102 -10.40 -23.77 21.72
CA TYR A 102 -11.05 -22.87 20.76
C TYR A 102 -10.07 -21.77 20.32
N PRO A 103 -8.98 -22.12 19.65
CA PRO A 103 -7.94 -21.16 19.35
C PRO A 103 -8.39 -20.19 18.27
N LEU A 104 -8.15 -18.90 18.51
CA LEU A 104 -7.98 -17.98 17.40
C LEU A 104 -6.77 -18.47 16.61
N TYR A 105 -6.92 -18.65 15.31
CA TYR A 105 -5.80 -19.11 14.48
C TYR A 105 -4.62 -18.13 14.51
N GLY A 106 -4.90 -16.83 14.53
CA GLY A 106 -3.91 -15.77 14.60
C GLY A 106 -4.54 -14.45 15.01
N SER A 107 -3.71 -13.49 15.35
CA SER A 107 -4.12 -12.11 15.64
C SER A 107 -3.91 -11.24 14.40
N GLU A 108 -4.99 -10.70 13.84
CA GLU A 108 -4.95 -9.78 12.71
C GLU A 108 -4.75 -8.34 13.19
N LEU A 109 -4.01 -7.57 12.39
CA LEU A 109 -3.81 -6.15 12.60
C LEU A 109 -3.82 -5.42 11.26
N ILE A 110 -4.75 -4.48 11.12
CA ILE A 110 -4.76 -3.53 10.01
C ILE A 110 -4.30 -2.18 10.53
N THR A 111 -3.28 -1.62 9.92
CA THR A 111 -2.70 -0.35 10.35
C THR A 111 -2.26 0.49 9.17
N ARG A 112 -2.01 1.78 9.40
CA ARG A 112 -1.54 2.73 8.40
C ARG A 112 -0.26 3.40 8.86
N ARG A 113 0.61 3.70 7.90
CA ARG A 113 1.81 4.51 8.06
C ARG A 113 1.82 5.59 6.99
N GLU A 114 2.54 6.64 7.27
CA GLU A 114 2.70 7.77 6.35
C GLU A 114 4.17 8.11 6.23
N LEU A 115 4.58 8.50 5.03
CA LEU A 115 5.91 9.01 4.76
C LEU A 115 5.83 10.09 3.69
N LYS A 116 6.92 10.84 3.56
CA LYS A 116 7.13 11.78 2.47
C LYS A 116 8.45 11.47 1.81
N LEU A 117 8.48 11.51 0.51
CA LEU A 117 9.70 11.34 -0.28
C LEU A 117 10.05 12.66 -0.95
N SER A 118 11.25 13.15 -0.68
CA SER A 118 11.77 14.36 -1.32
C SER A 118 12.37 14.02 -2.67
N GLY A 119 12.20 14.91 -3.66
CA GLY A 119 12.72 14.74 -5.01
C GLY A 119 11.90 13.77 -5.87
N ASP A 120 12.44 13.50 -7.06
CA ASP A 120 11.81 12.63 -8.06
C ASP A 120 12.01 11.16 -7.70
N ASN A 121 10.99 10.55 -7.13
CA ASN A 121 10.97 9.12 -6.84
C ASN A 121 9.98 8.42 -7.77
N SER A 122 10.48 7.51 -8.60
CA SER A 122 9.65 6.67 -9.47
C SER A 122 9.25 5.36 -8.82
N THR A 123 9.94 4.96 -7.74
CA THR A 123 9.77 3.66 -7.11
C THR A 123 9.71 3.78 -5.60
N LEU A 124 8.73 3.11 -5.01
CA LEU A 124 8.62 2.90 -3.57
C LEU A 124 9.01 1.47 -3.24
N ASN A 125 10.16 1.29 -2.60
CA ASN A 125 10.64 -0.02 -2.14
C ASN A 125 10.25 -0.21 -0.68
N ILE A 126 9.49 -1.25 -0.37
CA ILE A 126 9.05 -1.60 0.98
C ILE A 126 9.76 -2.87 1.40
N SER A 127 10.52 -2.83 2.48
CA SER A 127 11.10 -3.99 3.13
C SER A 127 10.33 -4.31 4.41
N ILE A 128 10.03 -5.57 4.61
CA ILE A 128 9.31 -6.10 5.78
C ILE A 128 10.19 -7.19 6.41
N ASN A 129 10.38 -7.11 7.73
CA ASN A 129 11.07 -8.15 8.49
C ASN A 129 10.25 -8.52 9.73
N TYR A 130 9.88 -9.81 9.85
CA TYR A 130 9.22 -10.35 11.04
C TYR A 130 10.25 -10.84 12.04
N GLN A 131 10.42 -10.11 13.15
CA GLN A 131 11.48 -10.34 14.13
C GLN A 131 11.06 -11.37 15.17
N LYS A 132 10.88 -12.63 14.78
CA LYS A 132 10.45 -13.72 15.67
C LYS A 132 11.55 -14.35 16.52
N ALA A 133 12.76 -13.81 16.51
CA ALA A 133 13.88 -14.23 17.35
C ALA A 133 14.17 -15.76 17.33
N GLY A 134 14.00 -16.39 16.14
CA GLY A 134 14.21 -17.82 15.98
C GLY A 134 13.08 -18.71 16.53
N ASN A 135 12.00 -18.15 17.06
CA ASN A 135 10.84 -18.92 17.54
C ASN A 135 10.13 -19.64 16.39
N GLN A 136 10.28 -20.96 16.33
CA GLN A 136 9.70 -21.82 15.27
C GLN A 136 8.16 -21.94 15.39
N GLN A 137 7.58 -21.69 16.54
CA GLN A 137 6.12 -21.73 16.74
C GLN A 137 5.43 -20.43 16.31
N SER A 138 6.21 -19.41 15.92
CA SER A 138 5.70 -18.12 15.51
C SER A 138 5.75 -17.97 14.00
N VAL A 139 4.60 -17.67 13.39
CA VAL A 139 4.45 -17.46 11.95
C VAL A 139 3.74 -16.14 11.70
N GLY A 140 4.30 -15.33 10.82
CA GLY A 140 3.70 -14.08 10.36
C GLY A 140 3.07 -14.25 8.97
N TYR A 141 2.10 -13.42 8.65
CA TYR A 141 1.38 -13.43 7.38
C TYR A 141 1.12 -12.01 6.90
N LEU A 142 1.32 -11.79 5.60
CA LEU A 142 0.94 -10.57 4.92
C LEU A 142 -0.35 -10.83 4.13
N ASN A 143 -1.41 -10.08 4.43
CA ASN A 143 -2.65 -10.10 3.67
C ASN A 143 -2.57 -9.15 2.48
N PHE A 144 -2.32 -7.86 2.78
CA PHE A 144 -2.20 -6.85 1.73
C PHE A 144 -1.30 -5.70 2.14
N ILE A 145 -0.79 -5.01 1.12
CA ILE A 145 -0.25 -3.66 1.20
C ILE A 145 -1.02 -2.79 0.22
N GLU A 146 -1.49 -1.65 0.69
CA GLU A 146 -2.15 -0.64 -0.11
C GLU A 146 -1.34 0.66 -0.01
N VAL A 147 -0.92 1.18 -1.14
CA VAL A 147 -0.16 2.43 -1.24
C VAL A 147 -1.04 3.46 -1.91
N CYS A 148 -1.27 4.59 -1.24
CA CYS A 148 -1.96 5.75 -1.80
C CYS A 148 -0.99 6.91 -1.90
N THR A 149 -0.88 7.50 -3.07
CA THR A 149 0.01 8.62 -3.36
C THR A 149 -0.67 9.64 -4.27
N TYR A 150 -0.11 10.85 -4.36
CA TYR A 150 -0.56 11.87 -5.29
C TYR A 150 0.44 11.96 -6.46
N ARG A 151 -0.08 11.87 -7.70
CA ARG A 151 0.74 11.84 -8.92
C ARG A 151 0.39 13.00 -9.84
N ASN A 152 1.40 13.53 -10.53
CA ASN A 152 1.22 14.50 -11.59
C ASN A 152 0.59 13.84 -12.83
N LEU A 153 -0.25 14.60 -13.52
CA LEU A 153 -0.82 14.22 -14.83
C LEU A 153 0.21 14.47 -15.93
N ASN A 154 1.22 13.57 -16.02
CA ASN A 154 2.21 13.62 -17.09
C ASN A 154 1.77 12.67 -18.22
N PHE A 155 1.58 13.23 -19.40
CA PHE A 155 1.29 12.43 -20.59
C PHE A 155 2.56 11.69 -21.03
N GLY A 156 2.53 10.37 -20.95
CA GLY A 156 3.59 9.48 -21.45
C GLY A 156 3.11 8.65 -22.64
N SER A 157 3.96 7.75 -23.10
CA SER A 157 3.65 6.84 -24.22
C SER A 157 2.65 5.73 -23.88
N SER A 158 2.27 5.57 -22.63
CA SER A 158 1.35 4.52 -22.16
C SER A 158 0.04 5.10 -21.67
N ASN A 159 -1.05 4.35 -21.87
CA ASN A 159 -2.34 4.69 -21.29
C ASN A 159 -2.29 4.60 -19.77
N PHE A 160 -2.80 5.61 -19.09
CA PHE A 160 -3.01 5.59 -17.64
C PHE A 160 -4.40 6.11 -17.29
N GLY A 161 -5.00 5.52 -16.26
CA GLY A 161 -6.27 5.97 -15.72
C GLY A 161 -6.05 6.99 -14.61
N PHE A 162 -6.84 8.05 -14.59
CA PHE A 162 -6.85 9.03 -13.52
C PHE A 162 -8.29 9.38 -13.10
N ARG A 163 -8.45 9.88 -11.90
CA ARG A 163 -9.75 10.25 -11.33
C ARG A 163 -9.61 11.38 -10.32
N SER A 164 -10.68 12.14 -10.13
CA SER A 164 -10.75 13.19 -9.11
C SER A 164 -11.90 12.89 -8.16
N VAL A 165 -11.64 12.07 -7.15
CA VAL A 165 -12.67 11.61 -6.20
C VAL A 165 -13.17 12.74 -5.30
N GLY A 166 -12.33 13.70 -4.95
CA GLY A 166 -12.67 14.83 -4.06
C GLY A 166 -13.52 15.92 -4.71
N ASN A 167 -13.79 15.84 -6.02
CA ASN A 167 -14.47 16.87 -6.79
C ASN A 167 -15.74 16.37 -7.49
N LEU A 168 -16.41 15.39 -6.90
CA LEU A 168 -17.65 14.85 -7.45
C LEU A 168 -18.71 15.95 -7.56
N GLY A 169 -19.39 16.02 -8.71
CA GLY A 169 -20.43 17.01 -9.00
C GLY A 169 -19.90 18.38 -9.43
N LYS A 170 -18.60 18.54 -9.68
CA LYS A 170 -17.99 19.76 -10.21
C LYS A 170 -17.49 19.57 -11.64
N ASN A 171 -17.45 20.66 -12.43
CA ASN A 171 -16.75 20.69 -13.70
C ASN A 171 -15.25 20.78 -13.44
N ILE A 172 -14.49 19.78 -13.88
CA ILE A 172 -13.05 19.70 -13.60
C ILE A 172 -12.27 19.85 -14.91
N SER A 173 -11.28 20.75 -14.89
CA SER A 173 -10.26 20.83 -15.94
C SER A 173 -9.02 20.06 -15.47
N PHE A 174 -8.59 19.09 -16.25
CA PHE A 174 -7.35 18.35 -16.04
C PHE A 174 -6.24 18.93 -16.91
N GLN A 175 -5.18 19.41 -16.28
CA GLN A 175 -4.00 19.91 -16.97
C GLN A 175 -3.00 18.78 -17.14
N LEU A 176 -2.85 18.31 -18.39
CA LEU A 176 -1.87 17.30 -18.75
C LEU A 176 -0.52 17.96 -19.08
N ASN A 177 0.54 17.52 -18.44
CA ASN A 177 1.91 17.91 -18.74
C ASN A 177 2.52 16.89 -19.71
N GLY A 178 3.26 17.37 -20.69
CA GLY A 178 3.94 16.53 -21.70
C GLY A 178 3.56 16.93 -23.13
N SER A 179 4.48 16.74 -24.06
CA SER A 179 4.23 16.93 -25.49
C SER A 179 3.70 15.64 -26.10
N ALA A 180 2.54 15.68 -26.70
CA ALA A 180 2.21 14.70 -27.72
C ALA A 180 3.27 14.85 -28.83
N SER A 181 4.16 13.87 -29.00
CA SER A 181 4.98 13.80 -30.21
C SER A 181 4.03 13.53 -31.36
N SER A 182 3.85 14.53 -32.22
CA SER A 182 3.17 14.41 -33.52
C SER A 182 3.91 13.46 -34.44
#